data_e81b5571946552d688bcc5f7283222fa
#
_entry.id   e81b5571946552d688bcc5f7283222fa
#
_cell.length_a   1.000
_cell.length_b   1.000
_cell.length_c   1.000
_cell.angle_alpha   90.00
_cell.angle_beta   90.00
_cell.angle_gamma   90.00
#
_symmetry.space_group_name_H-M   'P 1'
#
loop_
_entity.id
_entity.type
_entity.pdbx_description
1 polymer ?
#
loop_
_entity_poly.entity_id
_entity_poly.type
_entity_poly.pdbx_seq_one_letter_code
_entity_poly.pdbx_strand_id
1 'polypeptide(L)'
;AFTYLQMRSSTSQENEATKDDYYSVLEKRPTVDIGGEWTLLDTEGNQLSSKDLRGTYYVMYFGFARCPDICPNFLARMSQALRILRQMPDSRYIRLKVLFVSVDPERDSPRNLKKFLDFFDPVIIGLSARSSDDFMLKECMSKFKVYANRISINDKRSEYMIDHTSLGYLMDDQNRLAMIIGPNLTGEQIAK
;
A
#
# COMPACT_ATOMS: atom_id res chain seq x y z
N ALA A 1 -49.81 -2.94 -47.08
CA ALA A 1 -49.34 -1.93 -46.18
C ALA A 1 -48.72 -2.60 -44.97
N PHE A 2 -47.39 -2.73 -44.93
CA PHE A 2 -46.67 -3.26 -43.77
C PHE A 2 -45.92 -2.09 -43.16
N THR A 3 -46.29 -1.72 -41.95
CA THR A 3 -45.66 -0.69 -41.13
C THR A 3 -44.41 -1.30 -40.48
N TYR A 4 -43.27 -0.74 -40.80
CA TYR A 4 -41.98 -1.08 -40.18
C TYR A 4 -41.86 -0.36 -38.83
N LEU A 5 -41.91 -1.14 -37.72
CA LEU A 5 -41.66 -0.62 -36.40
C LEU A 5 -40.18 -0.30 -36.24
N GLN A 6 -39.86 0.96 -36.01
CA GLN A 6 -38.54 1.41 -35.61
C GLN A 6 -38.19 0.88 -34.22
N MET A 7 -37.30 -0.08 -34.12
CA MET A 7 -36.58 -0.39 -32.88
C MET A 7 -35.60 0.74 -32.59
N ARG A 8 -35.91 1.59 -31.65
CA ARG A 8 -34.93 2.48 -31.01
C ARG A 8 -33.97 1.64 -30.23
N SER A 9 -32.73 1.62 -30.67
CA SER A 9 -31.60 1.15 -29.89
C SER A 9 -31.42 2.11 -28.69
N SER A 10 -31.69 1.62 -27.50
CA SER A 10 -31.28 2.25 -26.24
C SER A 10 -29.78 2.10 -26.13
N THR A 11 -29.02 3.08 -26.57
CA THR A 11 -27.63 3.26 -26.18
C THR A 11 -27.60 3.53 -24.70
N SER A 12 -27.07 2.57 -23.94
CA SER A 12 -26.65 2.76 -22.55
C SER A 12 -25.65 3.92 -22.51
N GLN A 13 -26.09 5.06 -22.00
CA GLN A 13 -25.20 6.12 -21.57
C GLN A 13 -24.43 5.55 -20.37
N GLU A 14 -23.18 5.14 -20.61
CA GLU A 14 -22.19 5.02 -19.55
C GLU A 14 -21.99 6.43 -18.99
N ASN A 15 -22.49 6.66 -17.78
CA ASN A 15 -22.20 7.88 -17.04
C ASN A 15 -20.69 7.94 -16.80
N GLU A 16 -19.96 8.71 -17.61
CA GLU A 16 -18.63 9.16 -17.26
C GLU A 16 -18.75 9.98 -15.96
N ALA A 17 -18.30 9.39 -14.85
CA ALA A 17 -18.20 10.08 -13.57
C ALA A 17 -17.31 11.31 -13.78
N THR A 18 -17.87 12.49 -13.54
CA THR A 18 -17.13 13.74 -13.69
C THR A 18 -16.06 13.85 -12.61
N LYS A 19 -15.02 14.68 -12.85
CA LYS A 19 -14.01 14.97 -11.82
C LYS A 19 -14.64 15.42 -10.50
N ASP A 20 -15.74 16.14 -10.55
CA ASP A 20 -16.47 16.65 -9.39
C ASP A 20 -17.15 15.51 -8.61
N ASP A 21 -17.66 14.48 -9.28
CA ASP A 21 -18.19 13.27 -8.64
C ASP A 21 -17.09 12.50 -7.90
N TYR A 22 -15.90 12.40 -8.50
CA TYR A 22 -14.74 11.78 -7.88
C TYR A 22 -14.29 12.54 -6.61
N TYR A 23 -14.19 13.86 -6.68
CA TYR A 23 -13.84 14.70 -5.53
C TYR A 23 -14.93 14.69 -4.45
N SER A 24 -16.20 14.63 -4.81
CA SER A 24 -17.32 14.53 -3.85
C SER A 24 -17.32 13.21 -3.07
N VAL A 25 -16.87 12.12 -3.71
CA VAL A 25 -16.68 10.83 -3.03
C VAL A 25 -15.47 10.87 -2.07
N LEU A 26 -14.42 11.62 -2.43
CA LEU A 26 -13.26 11.82 -1.54
C LEU A 26 -13.59 12.72 -0.33
N GLU A 27 -14.52 13.64 -0.44
CA GLU A 27 -15.00 14.45 0.69
C GLU A 27 -15.83 13.66 1.71
N LYS A 28 -16.52 12.59 1.28
CA LYS A 28 -17.22 11.64 2.15
C LYS A 28 -16.31 10.54 2.67
N ARG A 29 -15.07 10.88 3.09
CA ARG A 29 -14.16 9.91 3.67
C ARG A 29 -14.80 9.27 4.90
N PRO A 30 -14.83 7.93 5.00
CA PRO A 30 -15.24 7.30 6.23
C PRO A 30 -14.30 7.79 7.34
N THR A 31 -14.86 8.18 8.48
CA THR A 31 -14.10 8.58 9.67
C THR A 31 -13.45 7.36 10.34
N VAL A 32 -12.74 6.56 9.54
CA VAL A 32 -11.94 5.46 10.08
C VAL A 32 -10.64 6.06 10.56
N ASP A 33 -10.42 6.00 11.85
CA ASP A 33 -9.19 6.46 12.50
C ASP A 33 -8.04 5.47 12.17
N ILE A 34 -7.51 5.60 10.95
CA ILE A 34 -6.35 4.86 10.44
C ILE A 34 -5.25 5.86 10.09
N GLY A 35 -4.04 5.58 10.57
CA GLY A 35 -2.86 6.41 10.41
C GLY A 35 -2.54 7.21 11.66
N GLY A 36 -1.90 8.35 11.50
CA GLY A 36 -1.39 9.17 12.61
C GLY A 36 0.14 9.23 12.62
N GLU A 37 0.72 9.75 13.69
CA GLU A 37 2.17 9.88 13.80
C GLU A 37 2.82 8.51 14.08
N TRP A 38 3.85 8.19 13.32
CA TRP A 38 4.68 7.00 13.48
C TRP A 38 6.14 7.33 13.19
N THR A 39 7.05 6.51 13.71
CA THR A 39 8.49 6.55 13.43
C THR A 39 9.02 5.13 13.37
N LEU A 40 9.79 4.79 12.35
CA LEU A 40 10.43 3.49 12.15
C LEU A 40 11.86 3.69 11.64
N LEU A 41 12.63 2.61 11.51
CA LEU A 41 13.99 2.65 10.98
C LEU A 41 13.98 2.19 9.52
N ASP A 42 14.73 2.88 8.67
CA ASP A 42 14.99 2.43 7.30
C ASP A 42 16.07 1.31 7.28
N THR A 43 16.37 0.80 6.08
CA THR A 43 17.39 -0.26 5.90
C THR A 43 18.83 0.22 6.16
N GLU A 44 19.04 1.50 6.38
CA GLU A 44 20.34 2.10 6.70
C GLU A 44 20.44 2.45 8.19
N GLY A 45 19.35 2.26 8.94
CA GLY A 45 19.26 2.53 10.37
C GLY A 45 18.87 3.96 10.70
N ASN A 46 18.53 4.79 9.72
CA ASN A 46 18.03 6.13 9.94
C ASN A 46 16.56 6.09 10.35
N GLN A 47 16.14 7.05 11.17
CA GLN A 47 14.74 7.22 11.48
C GLN A 47 14.00 7.87 10.32
N LEU A 48 12.86 7.30 9.96
CA LEU A 48 11.87 7.90 9.08
C LEU A 48 10.54 7.99 9.82
N SER A 49 9.90 9.13 9.77
CA SER A 49 8.63 9.38 10.44
C SER A 49 7.56 9.89 9.48
N SER A 50 6.32 9.83 9.90
CA SER A 50 5.20 10.43 9.15
C SER A 50 5.37 11.95 8.96
N LYS A 51 6.12 12.63 9.83
CA LYS A 51 6.39 14.08 9.71
C LYS A 51 7.30 14.39 8.52
N ASP A 52 8.24 13.49 8.21
CA ASP A 52 9.17 13.62 7.09
C ASP A 52 8.48 13.42 5.73
N LEU A 53 7.25 12.91 5.74
CA LEU A 53 6.44 12.65 4.55
C LEU A 53 5.36 13.70 4.29
N ARG A 54 5.27 14.74 5.11
CA ARG A 54 4.32 15.82 4.88
C ARG A 54 4.57 16.50 3.52
N GLY A 55 3.50 16.77 2.79
CA GLY A 55 3.57 17.26 1.40
C GLY A 55 3.85 16.17 0.36
N THR A 56 3.83 14.88 0.77
CA THR A 56 4.09 13.72 -0.10
C THR A 56 3.01 12.66 0.10
N TYR A 57 2.43 12.18 -0.99
CA TYR A 57 1.59 10.98 -0.94
C TYR A 57 2.46 9.75 -0.73
N TYR A 58 1.99 8.80 0.06
CA TYR A 58 2.70 7.55 0.23
C TYR A 58 1.75 6.37 0.44
N VAL A 59 2.16 5.20 -0.02
CA VAL A 59 1.49 3.94 0.28
C VAL A 59 2.26 3.23 1.38
N MET A 60 1.60 2.86 2.47
CA MET A 60 2.17 1.99 3.50
C MET A 60 1.62 0.58 3.35
N TYR A 61 2.50 -0.40 3.36
CA TYR A 61 2.16 -1.82 3.31
C TYR A 61 2.96 -2.59 4.36
N PHE A 62 2.28 -3.43 5.12
CA PHE A 62 2.89 -4.27 6.17
C PHE A 62 3.05 -5.69 5.64
N GLY A 63 4.26 -6.23 5.76
CA GLY A 63 4.58 -7.55 5.21
C GLY A 63 5.90 -8.09 5.74
N PHE A 64 6.43 -9.12 5.12
CA PHE A 64 7.74 -9.70 5.47
C PHE A 64 8.43 -10.29 4.24
N ALA A 65 9.77 -10.25 4.22
CA ALA A 65 10.56 -10.60 3.04
C ALA A 65 10.48 -12.10 2.67
N ARG A 66 10.15 -12.96 3.64
CA ARG A 66 9.98 -14.41 3.42
C ARG A 66 8.54 -14.82 3.09
N CYS A 67 7.66 -13.86 2.80
CA CYS A 67 6.32 -14.15 2.32
C CYS A 67 6.39 -14.79 0.92
N PRO A 68 5.81 -15.98 0.72
CA PRO A 68 5.98 -16.71 -0.54
C PRO A 68 5.13 -16.16 -1.69
N ASP A 69 4.10 -15.38 -1.41
CA ASP A 69 3.09 -15.03 -2.42
C ASP A 69 2.58 -13.59 -2.31
N ILE A 70 1.83 -13.24 -1.28
CA ILE A 70 1.02 -12.02 -1.27
C ILE A 70 1.85 -10.74 -1.24
N CYS A 71 2.97 -10.71 -0.49
CA CYS A 71 3.83 -9.53 -0.40
C CYS A 71 4.57 -9.25 -1.71
N PRO A 72 5.28 -10.20 -2.35
CA PRO A 72 5.93 -9.94 -3.63
C PRO A 72 4.93 -9.58 -4.72
N ASN A 73 3.74 -10.17 -4.75
CA ASN A 73 2.69 -9.82 -5.70
C ASN A 73 2.16 -8.39 -5.49
N PHE A 74 1.98 -7.95 -4.25
CA PHE A 74 1.60 -6.57 -3.97
C PHE A 74 2.67 -5.58 -4.46
N LEU A 75 3.94 -5.83 -4.13
CA LEU A 75 5.06 -4.97 -4.54
C LEU A 75 5.26 -4.93 -6.06
N ALA A 76 5.04 -6.05 -6.75
CA ALA A 76 5.09 -6.10 -8.22
C ALA A 76 3.99 -5.22 -8.85
N ARG A 77 2.77 -5.28 -8.32
CA ARG A 77 1.66 -4.42 -8.78
C ARG A 77 1.91 -2.94 -8.47
N MET A 78 2.45 -2.63 -7.28
CA MET A 78 2.86 -1.27 -6.96
C MET A 78 3.96 -0.77 -7.91
N SER A 79 4.93 -1.61 -8.22
CA SER A 79 5.99 -1.27 -9.19
C SER A 79 5.41 -1.01 -10.60
N GLN A 80 4.39 -1.78 -11.00
CA GLN A 80 3.68 -1.54 -12.26
C GLN A 80 2.91 -0.21 -12.21
N ALA A 81 2.15 0.05 -11.14
CA ALA A 81 1.44 1.31 -10.97
C ALA A 81 2.38 2.53 -11.01
N LEU A 82 3.51 2.46 -10.32
CA LEU A 82 4.53 3.52 -10.33
C LEU A 82 5.09 3.77 -11.74
N ARG A 83 5.32 2.72 -12.54
CA ARG A 83 5.75 2.88 -13.95
C ARG A 83 4.70 3.60 -14.78
N ILE A 84 3.42 3.27 -14.61
CA ILE A 84 2.32 3.92 -15.32
C ILE A 84 2.22 5.39 -14.90
N LEU A 85 2.23 5.67 -13.60
CA LEU A 85 2.15 7.03 -13.06
C LEU A 85 3.27 7.94 -13.58
N ARG A 86 4.50 7.42 -13.72
CA ARG A 86 5.64 8.18 -14.28
C ARG A 86 5.45 8.55 -15.76
N GLN A 87 4.59 7.85 -16.49
CA GLN A 87 4.29 8.13 -17.89
C GLN A 87 3.15 9.16 -18.06
N MET A 88 2.44 9.48 -16.97
CA MET A 88 1.37 10.47 -17.01
C MET A 88 1.95 11.89 -17.05
N PRO A 89 1.31 12.81 -17.81
CA PRO A 89 1.81 14.19 -17.95
C PRO A 89 1.76 15.00 -16.65
N ASP A 90 1.03 14.54 -15.64
CA ASP A 90 0.86 15.25 -14.37
C ASP A 90 1.98 14.90 -13.37
N SER A 91 2.87 15.86 -13.12
CA SER A 91 4.02 15.72 -12.22
C SER A 91 3.68 15.45 -10.75
N ARG A 92 2.42 15.61 -10.33
CA ARG A 92 1.99 15.34 -8.93
C ARG A 92 2.22 13.91 -8.52
N TYR A 93 2.12 12.96 -9.44
CA TYR A 93 2.31 11.53 -9.20
C TYR A 93 3.77 11.11 -9.04
N ILE A 94 4.72 11.94 -9.47
CA ILE A 94 6.17 11.68 -9.34
C ILE A 94 6.61 11.62 -7.87
N ARG A 95 5.84 12.20 -6.94
CA ARG A 95 6.16 12.27 -5.50
C ARG A 95 5.55 11.13 -4.66
N LEU A 96 4.91 10.15 -5.28
CA LEU A 96 4.39 9.00 -4.55
C LEU A 96 5.54 8.14 -4.03
N LYS A 97 5.59 7.88 -2.74
CA LYS A 97 6.50 6.91 -2.09
C LYS A 97 5.74 5.63 -1.75
N VAL A 98 6.45 4.51 -1.69
CA VAL A 98 5.91 3.25 -1.19
C VAL A 98 6.77 2.80 -0.02
N LEU A 99 6.15 2.53 1.12
CA LEU A 99 6.79 2.10 2.35
C LEU A 99 6.41 0.65 2.63
N PHE A 100 7.40 -0.22 2.62
CA PHE A 100 7.24 -1.61 3.03
C PHE A 100 7.71 -1.76 4.48
N VAL A 101 6.77 -1.97 5.40
CA VAL A 101 7.05 -2.13 6.83
C VAL A 101 7.16 -3.62 7.15
N SER A 102 8.34 -4.06 7.58
CA SER A 102 8.51 -5.44 8.01
C SER A 102 7.81 -5.69 9.35
N VAL A 103 6.97 -6.72 9.37
CA VAL A 103 6.35 -7.28 10.60
C VAL A 103 7.16 -8.45 11.17
N ASP A 104 8.32 -8.75 10.58
CA ASP A 104 9.23 -9.83 10.98
C ASP A 104 10.69 -9.36 11.12
N PRO A 105 10.96 -8.37 11.96
CA PRO A 105 12.30 -7.79 12.06
C PRO A 105 13.37 -8.82 12.50
N GLU A 106 12.99 -9.92 13.11
CA GLU A 106 13.93 -11.00 13.49
C GLU A 106 14.56 -11.69 12.30
N ARG A 107 13.81 -11.90 11.21
CA ARG A 107 14.32 -12.53 9.98
C ARG A 107 14.62 -11.51 8.88
N ASP A 108 13.98 -10.35 8.93
CA ASP A 108 14.14 -9.25 7.97
C ASP A 108 15.18 -8.24 8.50
N SER A 109 16.41 -8.70 8.70
CA SER A 109 17.49 -7.75 8.95
C SER A 109 17.53 -6.66 7.87
N PRO A 110 18.06 -5.45 8.15
CA PRO A 110 18.16 -4.38 7.15
C PRO A 110 18.75 -4.85 5.81
N ARG A 111 19.79 -5.70 5.86
CA ARG A 111 20.42 -6.29 4.68
C ARG A 111 19.47 -7.23 3.92
N ASN A 112 18.72 -8.07 4.62
CA ASN A 112 17.79 -9.02 4.01
C ASN A 112 16.59 -8.28 3.39
N LEU A 113 16.06 -7.29 4.10
CA LEU A 113 14.97 -6.46 3.64
C LEU A 113 15.37 -5.69 2.37
N LYS A 114 16.57 -5.06 2.38
CA LYS A 114 17.10 -4.38 1.19
C LYS A 114 17.23 -5.33 0.00
N LYS A 115 17.83 -6.51 0.18
CA LYS A 115 17.94 -7.51 -0.89
C LYS A 115 16.60 -7.96 -1.46
N PHE A 116 15.58 -8.08 -0.61
CA PHE A 116 14.24 -8.42 -1.06
C PHE A 116 13.62 -7.29 -1.88
N LEU A 117 13.80 -6.04 -1.45
CA LEU A 117 13.24 -4.87 -2.13
C LEU A 117 13.97 -4.50 -3.42
N ASP A 118 15.24 -4.89 -3.59
CA ASP A 118 16.03 -4.66 -4.81
C ASP A 118 15.40 -5.29 -6.08
N PHE A 119 14.46 -6.23 -5.92
CA PHE A 119 13.72 -6.82 -7.05
C PHE A 119 12.56 -5.96 -7.56
N PHE A 120 12.22 -4.86 -6.85
CA PHE A 120 11.06 -4.03 -7.14
C PHE A 120 11.47 -2.61 -7.52
N ASP A 121 10.49 -1.72 -7.59
CA ASP A 121 10.74 -0.32 -7.94
C ASP A 121 11.62 0.38 -6.87
N PRO A 122 12.68 1.10 -7.26
CA PRO A 122 13.63 1.72 -6.31
C PRO A 122 13.01 2.83 -5.43
N VAL A 123 11.80 3.28 -5.71
CA VAL A 123 11.05 4.20 -4.85
C VAL A 123 10.53 3.52 -3.58
N ILE A 124 10.52 2.16 -3.56
CA ILE A 124 10.03 1.39 -2.42
C ILE A 124 11.07 1.41 -1.31
N ILE A 125 10.70 1.98 -0.17
CA ILE A 125 11.55 2.12 1.00
C ILE A 125 11.18 1.03 2.01
N GLY A 126 12.16 0.25 2.43
CA GLY A 126 12.00 -0.74 3.50
C GLY A 126 12.09 -0.09 4.87
N LEU A 127 11.13 -0.37 5.71
CA LEU A 127 11.09 0.06 7.10
C LEU A 127 11.03 -1.15 8.03
N SER A 128 11.69 -1.07 9.16
CA SER A 128 11.70 -2.12 10.15
C SER A 128 11.83 -1.53 11.57
N ALA A 129 11.94 -2.40 12.54
CA ALA A 129 12.19 -2.09 13.93
C ALA A 129 13.32 -3.00 14.45
N ARG A 130 13.72 -2.83 15.70
CA ARG A 130 14.77 -3.66 16.31
C ARG A 130 14.31 -5.08 16.63
N SER A 131 13.02 -5.24 16.91
CA SER A 131 12.37 -6.52 17.18
C SER A 131 10.86 -6.42 16.93
N SER A 132 10.16 -7.56 16.89
CA SER A 132 8.68 -7.58 16.81
C SER A 132 8.02 -7.03 18.07
N ASP A 133 8.74 -6.97 19.19
CA ASP A 133 8.28 -6.39 20.45
C ASP A 133 8.58 -4.89 20.58
N ASP A 134 9.25 -4.29 19.59
CA ASP A 134 9.55 -2.87 19.57
C ASP A 134 8.27 -2.03 19.65
N PHE A 135 8.26 -1.09 20.59
CA PHE A 135 7.10 -0.22 20.84
C PHE A 135 6.70 0.59 19.59
N MET A 136 7.69 1.09 18.84
CA MET A 136 7.43 1.90 17.64
C MET A 136 6.71 1.10 16.54
N LEU A 137 7.09 -0.17 16.35
CA LEU A 137 6.43 -1.05 15.40
C LEU A 137 5.01 -1.37 15.84
N LYS A 138 4.83 -1.77 17.11
CA LYS A 138 3.49 -2.07 17.67
C LYS A 138 2.56 -0.86 17.62
N GLU A 139 3.07 0.31 17.95
CA GLU A 139 2.31 1.55 17.86
C GLU A 139 1.90 1.85 16.41
N CYS A 140 2.84 1.76 15.47
CA CYS A 140 2.56 1.94 14.05
C CYS A 140 1.50 0.95 13.56
N MET A 141 1.66 -0.34 13.83
CA MET A 141 0.67 -1.36 13.46
C MET A 141 -0.71 -1.08 14.06
N SER A 142 -0.78 -0.67 15.32
CA SER A 142 -2.04 -0.32 15.99
C SER A 142 -2.75 0.85 15.31
N LYS A 143 -2.01 1.90 14.91
CA LYS A 143 -2.54 3.07 14.19
C LYS A 143 -3.09 2.72 12.82
N PHE A 144 -2.51 1.74 12.14
CA PHE A 144 -2.99 1.23 10.85
C PHE A 144 -3.97 0.06 10.98
N LYS A 145 -4.34 -0.34 12.22
CA LYS A 145 -5.23 -1.48 12.50
C LYS A 145 -4.71 -2.78 11.87
N VAL A 146 -3.40 -2.93 11.87
CA VAL A 146 -2.71 -4.11 11.32
C VAL A 146 -2.50 -5.14 12.43
N TYR A 147 -2.84 -6.37 12.15
CA TYR A 147 -2.42 -7.51 12.96
C TYR A 147 -1.29 -8.28 12.26
N ALA A 148 -0.46 -8.97 13.03
CA ALA A 148 0.53 -9.93 12.55
C ALA A 148 0.73 -11.01 13.58
N ASN A 149 0.42 -12.25 13.21
CA ASN A 149 0.50 -13.42 14.09
C ASN A 149 1.43 -14.47 13.50
N ARG A 150 2.37 -14.98 14.30
CA ARG A 150 3.24 -16.09 13.90
C ARG A 150 2.49 -17.41 13.95
N ILE A 151 2.55 -18.15 12.86
CA ILE A 151 1.98 -19.49 12.72
C ILE A 151 3.14 -20.46 12.54
N SER A 152 3.38 -21.35 13.53
CA SER A 152 4.40 -22.39 13.42
C SER A 152 4.03 -23.37 12.29
N ILE A 153 5.00 -23.67 11.44
CA ILE A 153 4.82 -24.66 10.37
C ILE A 153 5.15 -26.07 10.86
N ASN A 154 6.08 -26.15 11.83
CA ASN A 154 6.54 -27.38 12.47
C ASN A 154 7.06 -27.08 13.88
N ASP A 155 7.58 -28.09 14.58
CA ASP A 155 8.11 -27.96 15.96
C ASP A 155 9.38 -27.09 16.06
N LYS A 156 9.92 -26.57 14.95
CA LYS A 156 11.09 -25.71 14.96
C LYS A 156 10.69 -24.24 15.07
N ARG A 157 11.11 -23.57 16.11
CA ARG A 157 10.85 -22.12 16.35
C ARG A 157 11.30 -21.19 15.21
N SER A 158 12.22 -21.63 14.36
CA SER A 158 12.75 -20.85 13.24
C SER A 158 11.90 -20.95 11.97
N GLU A 159 10.99 -21.92 11.89
CA GLU A 159 10.14 -22.17 10.73
C GLU A 159 8.70 -21.79 11.04
N TYR A 160 8.37 -20.54 10.69
CA TYR A 160 7.02 -20.01 10.87
C TYR A 160 6.60 -19.15 9.69
N MET A 161 5.32 -19.05 9.48
CA MET A 161 4.68 -18.06 8.63
C MET A 161 4.10 -16.93 9.48
N ILE A 162 3.80 -15.80 8.86
CA ILE A 162 3.09 -14.72 9.53
C ILE A 162 1.78 -14.50 8.79
N ASP A 163 0.68 -14.70 9.51
CA ASP A 163 -0.62 -14.25 9.08
C ASP A 163 -0.75 -12.77 9.44
N HIS A 164 -0.96 -11.93 8.45
CA HIS A 164 -0.99 -10.48 8.63
C HIS A 164 -2.01 -9.79 7.74
N THR A 165 -2.39 -8.58 8.11
CA THR A 165 -3.22 -7.72 7.27
C THR A 165 -2.50 -7.38 5.97
N SER A 166 -3.10 -7.78 4.83
CA SER A 166 -2.51 -7.66 3.48
C SER A 166 -3.12 -6.50 2.68
N LEU A 167 -3.24 -5.33 3.30
CA LEU A 167 -3.79 -4.12 2.71
C LEU A 167 -2.71 -3.06 2.53
N GLY A 168 -2.78 -2.32 1.42
CA GLY A 168 -2.03 -1.09 1.24
C GLY A 168 -2.85 0.10 1.72
N TYR A 169 -2.21 1.06 2.34
CA TYR A 169 -2.83 2.29 2.85
C TYR A 169 -2.24 3.47 2.11
N LEU A 170 -3.02 4.05 1.19
CA LEU A 170 -2.63 5.31 0.53
C LEU A 170 -2.92 6.46 1.50
N MET A 171 -1.87 7.17 1.86
CA MET A 171 -1.93 8.35 2.71
C MET A 171 -1.74 9.60 1.87
N ASP A 172 -2.51 10.65 2.19
CA ASP A 172 -2.37 11.95 1.53
C ASP A 172 -1.18 12.75 2.09
N ASP A 173 -0.96 13.92 1.50
CA ASP A 173 0.12 14.84 1.85
C ASP A 173 0.02 15.44 3.28
N GLN A 174 -1.13 15.24 3.95
CA GLN A 174 -1.35 15.62 5.35
C GLN A 174 -1.33 14.41 6.30
N ASN A 175 -0.89 13.25 5.81
CA ASN A 175 -0.83 12.00 6.57
C ASN A 175 -2.22 11.48 7.00
N ARG A 176 -3.25 11.69 6.18
CA ARG A 176 -4.59 11.14 6.38
C ARG A 176 -4.83 9.99 5.40
N LEU A 177 -5.61 9.01 5.79
CA LEU A 177 -5.99 7.92 4.89
C LEU A 177 -6.81 8.46 3.71
N ALA A 178 -6.28 8.27 2.51
CA ALA A 178 -6.96 8.61 1.26
C ALA A 178 -7.70 7.39 0.69
N MET A 179 -7.06 6.21 0.68
CA MET A 179 -7.63 5.00 0.09
C MET A 179 -7.00 3.73 0.70
N ILE A 180 -7.76 2.64 0.75
CA ILE A 180 -7.26 1.31 1.05
C ILE A 180 -7.08 0.55 -0.27
N ILE A 181 -5.87 0.03 -0.49
CA ILE A 181 -5.50 -0.76 -1.67
C ILE A 181 -5.64 -2.24 -1.32
N GLY A 182 -6.65 -2.88 -1.87
CA GLY A 182 -6.91 -4.31 -1.66
C GLY A 182 -5.94 -5.20 -2.45
N PRO A 183 -5.83 -6.50 -2.05
CA PRO A 183 -4.90 -7.44 -2.67
C PRO A 183 -5.27 -7.86 -4.10
N ASN A 184 -6.48 -7.55 -4.56
CA ASN A 184 -6.98 -7.96 -5.89
C ASN A 184 -6.85 -6.86 -6.96
N LEU A 185 -6.45 -5.63 -6.60
CA LEU A 185 -6.28 -4.55 -7.57
C LEU A 185 -5.05 -4.78 -8.43
N THR A 186 -5.19 -4.59 -9.74
CA THR A 186 -4.07 -4.61 -10.69
C THR A 186 -3.26 -3.31 -10.62
N GLY A 187 -2.04 -3.29 -11.18
CA GLY A 187 -1.23 -2.07 -11.24
C GLY A 187 -1.92 -0.95 -12.02
N GLU A 188 -2.67 -1.27 -13.08
CA GLU A 188 -3.46 -0.30 -13.84
C GLU A 188 -4.61 0.29 -13.03
N GLN A 189 -5.26 -0.52 -12.20
CA GLN A 189 -6.35 -0.05 -11.32
C GLN A 189 -5.82 0.81 -10.17
N ILE A 190 -4.63 0.50 -9.66
CA ILE A 190 -3.98 1.31 -8.61
C ILE A 190 -3.51 2.66 -9.17
N ALA A 191 -3.14 2.72 -10.45
CA ALA A 191 -2.66 3.94 -11.11
C ALA A 191 -3.77 4.90 -11.59
N LYS A 192 -5.01 4.48 -11.56
CA LYS A 192 -6.19 5.29 -11.91
C LYS A 192 -6.73 6.05 -10.73
#